data_26a9983792f215018f835b2a3cc975ae
#
_entry.id   26a9983792f215018f835b2a3cc975ae
#
_cell.length_a   1.000
_cell.length_b   1.000
_cell.length_c   1.000
_cell.angle_alpha   90.00
_cell.angle_beta   90.00
_cell.angle_gamma   90.00
#
_symmetry.space_group_name_H-M   'P 1'
#
loop_
_entity.id
_entity.type
_entity.pdbx_description
1 polymer ?
#
loop_
_entity_poly.entity_id
_entity_poly.type
_entity_poly.pdbx_seq_one_letter_code
_entity_poly.pdbx_strand_id
1 'polypeptide(L)'
;MGMLLTKFCLLTIALQLLYHWGYRKSTDFHLNRWTLLFGMFFCFILPWIPLEYETSQIYLASPVLSIAQSVNTPTIPSQQVLISGQMSWFSILYGTGIFVLCMLRIRDLFKIFLFKRKGLVTEFPEYKLIETDVPSPFSFGRNIFLPIGLEEYERESVLYHERIHVKQCHYLDLWFCELFCILQWFNPFAWKYKQALMENHEFLADEAASQTIGLPTYQQVLTNYWLRGNITNLIHPFAYSTQLIRLSMLRKKKTFFSPKRSLITLAFILLVYGWLFAKPIVIKLP
;
A
#
# COMPACT_ATOMS: atom_id res chain seq x y z
N MET A 1 17.66 9.53 -10.28
CA MET A 1 16.23 9.20 -10.18
C MET A 1 15.97 7.71 -10.41
N GLY A 2 16.43 7.09 -11.49
CA GLY A 2 16.17 5.66 -11.76
C GLY A 2 16.63 4.70 -10.67
N MET A 3 17.83 4.86 -10.13
CA MET A 3 18.36 4.01 -9.06
C MET A 3 17.53 4.06 -7.77
N LEU A 4 16.96 5.21 -7.42
CA LEU A 4 16.09 5.36 -6.25
C LEU A 4 14.75 4.66 -6.47
N LEU A 5 14.16 4.79 -7.67
CA LEU A 5 12.93 4.09 -8.04
C LEU A 5 13.12 2.57 -8.05
N THR A 6 14.24 2.05 -8.58
CA THR A 6 14.50 0.60 -8.56
C THR A 6 14.61 0.06 -7.14
N LYS A 7 15.32 0.75 -6.25
CA LYS A 7 15.44 0.37 -4.84
C LYS A 7 14.07 0.38 -4.14
N PHE A 8 13.26 1.41 -4.40
CA PHE A 8 11.91 1.53 -3.87
C PHE A 8 11.03 0.36 -4.34
N CYS A 9 11.10 -0.02 -5.64
CA CYS A 9 10.38 -1.17 -6.17
C CYS A 9 10.82 -2.49 -5.54
N LEU A 10 12.13 -2.73 -5.42
CA LEU A 10 12.67 -3.96 -4.84
C LEU A 10 12.24 -4.12 -3.38
N LEU A 11 12.27 -3.04 -2.60
CA LEU A 11 11.81 -3.06 -1.21
C LEU A 11 10.31 -3.37 -1.12
N THR A 12 9.49 -2.78 -2.01
CA THR A 12 8.05 -3.08 -2.10
C THR A 12 7.79 -4.55 -2.41
N ILE A 13 8.54 -5.13 -3.36
CA ILE A 13 8.45 -6.56 -3.72
C ILE A 13 8.78 -7.43 -2.51
N ALA A 14 9.89 -7.13 -1.83
CA ALA A 14 10.34 -7.89 -0.66
C ALA A 14 9.29 -7.88 0.46
N LEU A 15 8.73 -6.69 0.76
CA LEU A 15 7.69 -6.55 1.80
C LEU A 15 6.38 -7.25 1.41
N GLN A 16 5.98 -7.20 0.14
CA GLN A 16 4.79 -7.90 -0.32
C GLN A 16 4.95 -9.42 -0.21
N LEU A 17 6.12 -9.96 -0.56
CA LEU A 17 6.41 -11.38 -0.42
C LEU A 17 6.42 -11.79 1.05
N LEU A 18 7.04 -10.99 1.91
CA LEU A 18 7.06 -11.22 3.35
C LEU A 18 5.65 -11.26 3.94
N TYR A 19 4.80 -10.26 3.59
CA TYR A 19 3.40 -10.24 4.00
C TYR A 19 2.63 -11.47 3.51
N HIS A 20 2.79 -11.81 2.23
CA HIS A 20 2.09 -12.93 1.62
C HIS A 20 2.39 -14.27 2.30
N TRP A 21 3.65 -14.53 2.65
CA TRP A 21 4.07 -15.78 3.27
C TRP A 21 3.88 -15.80 4.79
N GLY A 22 4.12 -14.66 5.46
CA GLY A 22 4.11 -14.57 6.92
C GLY A 22 2.76 -14.22 7.54
N TYR A 23 2.00 -13.33 6.92
CA TYR A 23 0.86 -12.67 7.56
C TYR A 23 -0.50 -12.92 6.91
N ARG A 24 -0.56 -13.17 5.61
CA ARG A 24 -1.82 -13.30 4.87
C ARG A 24 -2.79 -14.33 5.46
N LYS A 25 -2.29 -15.38 6.08
CA LYS A 25 -3.11 -16.44 6.70
C LYS A 25 -3.38 -16.20 8.18
N SER A 26 -2.82 -15.16 8.79
CA SER A 26 -3.01 -14.81 10.20
C SER A 26 -4.40 -14.19 10.41
N THR A 27 -5.00 -14.47 11.56
CA THR A 27 -6.26 -13.83 12.00
C THR A 27 -6.02 -12.69 12.99
N ASP A 28 -4.77 -12.27 13.19
CA ASP A 28 -4.45 -11.05 13.94
C ASP A 28 -4.47 -9.86 12.96
N PHE A 29 -5.69 -9.40 12.64
CA PHE A 29 -5.91 -8.37 11.62
C PHE A 29 -5.36 -6.99 12.04
N HIS A 30 -5.30 -6.69 13.34
CA HIS A 30 -4.69 -5.47 13.84
C HIS A 30 -3.17 -5.46 13.58
N LEU A 31 -2.49 -6.56 13.91
CA LEU A 31 -1.06 -6.70 13.61
C LEU A 31 -0.79 -6.63 12.11
N ASN A 32 -1.60 -7.30 11.30
CA ASN A 32 -1.50 -7.28 9.84
C ASN A 32 -1.61 -5.86 9.30
N ARG A 33 -2.58 -5.06 9.79
CA ARG A 33 -2.77 -3.66 9.42
C ARG A 33 -1.50 -2.84 9.69
N TRP A 34 -1.00 -2.91 10.93
CA TRP A 34 0.19 -2.17 11.31
C TRP A 34 1.44 -2.62 10.54
N THR A 35 1.59 -3.92 10.29
CA THR A 35 2.70 -4.45 9.48
C THR A 35 2.67 -3.88 8.06
N LEU A 36 1.48 -3.81 7.44
CA LEU A 36 1.31 -3.22 6.11
C LEU A 36 1.59 -1.71 6.12
N LEU A 37 1.05 -0.96 7.08
CA LEU A 37 1.25 0.49 7.16
C LEU A 37 2.71 0.86 7.43
N PHE A 38 3.34 0.23 8.41
CA PHE A 38 4.76 0.46 8.70
C PHE A 38 5.66 0.02 7.56
N GLY A 39 5.38 -1.13 6.92
CA GLY A 39 6.13 -1.57 5.75
C GLY A 39 6.09 -0.51 4.64
N MET A 40 4.92 0.04 4.35
CA MET A 40 4.75 1.10 3.35
C MET A 40 5.50 2.39 3.74
N PHE A 41 5.41 2.79 5.02
CA PHE A 41 6.14 3.94 5.56
C PHE A 41 7.66 3.76 5.44
N PHE A 42 8.19 2.57 5.75
CA PHE A 42 9.60 2.26 5.56
C PHE A 42 10.04 2.31 4.09
N CYS A 43 9.17 1.87 3.16
CA CYS A 43 9.47 2.03 1.74
C CYS A 43 9.70 3.48 1.33
N PHE A 44 8.99 4.44 1.95
CA PHE A 44 9.20 5.86 1.65
C PHE A 44 10.47 6.42 2.26
N ILE A 45 10.84 6.02 3.46
CA ILE A 45 11.94 6.63 4.23
C ILE A 45 13.28 6.00 3.92
N LEU A 46 13.36 4.66 3.91
CA LEU A 46 14.64 3.95 3.79
C LEU A 46 15.47 4.32 2.55
N PRO A 47 14.88 4.59 1.36
CA PRO A 47 15.67 4.99 0.19
C PRO A 47 16.47 6.29 0.36
N TRP A 48 16.11 7.13 1.32
CA TRP A 48 16.76 8.42 1.57
C TRP A 48 17.88 8.34 2.60
N ILE A 49 17.99 7.24 3.34
CA ILE A 49 19.03 7.06 4.35
C ILE A 49 20.20 6.30 3.73
N PRO A 50 21.36 6.92 3.48
CA PRO A 50 22.54 6.21 3.00
C PRO A 50 23.14 5.35 4.12
N LEU A 51 23.52 4.12 3.81
CA LEU A 51 24.38 3.29 4.65
C LEU A 51 25.77 3.28 4.01
N GLU A 52 26.72 3.87 4.69
CA GLU A 52 28.12 3.89 4.25
C GLU A 52 28.94 2.99 5.16
N TYR A 53 29.76 2.14 4.56
CA TYR A 53 30.69 1.31 5.31
C TYR A 53 32.11 1.45 4.77
N GLU A 54 33.08 1.50 5.64
CA GLU A 54 34.50 1.66 5.31
C GLU A 54 35.05 0.33 4.78
N THR A 55 35.65 0.35 3.58
CA THR A 55 36.44 -0.76 3.06
C THR A 55 37.88 -0.30 2.88
N SER A 56 38.81 -0.94 3.58
CA SER A 56 40.24 -0.79 3.29
C SER A 56 40.57 -1.66 2.07
N GLN A 57 40.81 -1.04 0.91
CA GLN A 57 41.46 -1.74 -0.18
C GLN A 57 42.96 -1.69 0.05
N ILE A 58 43.55 -2.82 0.39
CA ILE A 58 44.99 -3.00 0.35
C ILE A 58 45.35 -3.03 -1.14
N TYR A 59 45.77 -1.88 -1.66
CA TYR A 59 46.43 -1.86 -2.95
C TYR A 59 47.79 -2.55 -2.72
N LEU A 60 47.94 -3.78 -3.14
CA LEU A 60 49.26 -4.36 -3.39
C LEU A 60 49.88 -3.44 -4.45
N ALA A 61 50.73 -2.52 -4.00
CA ALA A 61 51.51 -1.70 -4.87
C ALA A 61 52.31 -2.63 -5.76
N SER A 62 51.83 -2.86 -6.96
CA SER A 62 52.68 -3.44 -8.00
C SER A 62 53.87 -2.49 -8.17
N PRO A 63 55.10 -2.94 -8.04
CA PRO A 63 56.24 -2.09 -8.33
C PRO A 63 56.35 -1.95 -9.84
N VAL A 64 55.48 -1.18 -10.46
CA VAL A 64 55.60 -0.81 -11.87
C VAL A 64 56.18 0.57 -11.91
N LEU A 65 57.49 0.59 -12.16
CA LEU A 65 58.25 1.65 -12.82
C LEU A 65 57.59 3.03 -12.80
N SER A 66 58.00 3.85 -11.86
CA SER A 66 57.93 5.32 -11.98
C SER A 66 58.93 5.80 -13.03
N ILE A 67 58.67 5.54 -14.30
CA ILE A 67 59.30 6.26 -15.38
C ILE A 67 58.58 7.62 -15.41
N ALA A 68 59.27 8.61 -14.91
CA ALA A 68 58.89 9.98 -15.02
C ALA A 68 58.60 10.34 -16.49
N GLN A 69 57.37 10.45 -16.83
CA GLN A 69 56.94 11.23 -17.97
C GLN A 69 56.51 12.59 -17.49
N SER A 70 57.49 13.51 -17.48
CA SER A 70 57.20 14.94 -17.56
C SER A 70 56.63 15.24 -18.94
N VAL A 71 55.39 14.85 -19.15
CA VAL A 71 54.61 15.31 -20.31
C VAL A 71 53.90 16.57 -19.84
N ASN A 72 54.33 17.71 -20.38
CA ASN A 72 53.56 18.95 -20.35
C ASN A 72 52.21 18.68 -20.99
N THR A 73 51.22 18.29 -20.21
CA THR A 73 49.85 18.23 -20.68
C THR A 73 49.35 19.63 -20.89
N PRO A 74 48.97 20.02 -22.11
CA PRO A 74 48.30 21.29 -22.31
C PRO A 74 47.05 21.30 -21.42
N THR A 75 46.88 22.33 -20.64
CA THR A 75 45.65 22.61 -19.88
C THR A 75 44.49 22.65 -20.87
N ILE A 76 43.82 21.53 -21.03
CA ILE A 76 42.55 21.51 -21.74
C ILE A 76 41.60 22.36 -20.88
N PRO A 77 41.07 23.48 -21.44
CA PRO A 77 40.12 24.27 -20.69
C PRO A 77 39.00 23.33 -20.26
N SER A 78 38.69 23.32 -18.96
CA SER A 78 37.59 22.57 -18.41
C SER A 78 36.34 22.94 -19.20
N GLN A 79 36.00 22.08 -20.16
CA GLN A 79 34.78 22.20 -20.91
C GLN A 79 33.66 22.15 -19.87
N GLN A 80 33.10 23.30 -19.55
CA GLN A 80 31.86 23.37 -18.80
C GLN A 80 30.87 22.51 -19.58
N VAL A 81 30.66 21.27 -19.11
CA VAL A 81 29.59 20.43 -19.59
C VAL A 81 28.32 21.21 -19.24
N LEU A 82 27.85 21.98 -20.20
CA LEU A 82 26.51 22.50 -20.19
C LEU A 82 25.62 21.23 -20.10
N ILE A 83 25.21 20.91 -18.89
CA ILE A 83 24.19 19.92 -18.66
C ILE A 83 22.95 20.51 -19.34
N SER A 84 22.84 20.27 -20.65
CA SER A 84 21.61 20.52 -21.37
C SER A 84 20.55 19.67 -20.65
N GLY A 85 19.64 20.32 -19.96
CA GLY A 85 18.57 19.67 -19.21
C GLY A 85 17.56 19.02 -20.16
N GLN A 86 18.03 18.10 -21.02
CA GLN A 86 17.14 17.27 -21.81
C GLN A 86 16.34 16.39 -20.86
N MET A 87 15.07 16.72 -20.70
CA MET A 87 14.14 15.85 -19.98
C MET A 87 14.18 14.49 -20.65
N SER A 88 14.62 13.48 -19.89
CA SER A 88 14.61 12.09 -20.35
C SER A 88 13.18 11.67 -20.68
N TRP A 89 12.97 10.98 -21.80
CA TRP A 89 11.67 10.40 -22.17
C TRP A 89 11.05 9.59 -21.04
N PHE A 90 11.87 8.93 -20.24
CA PHE A 90 11.43 8.21 -19.04
C PHE A 90 10.80 9.13 -17.98
N SER A 91 11.32 10.34 -17.80
CA SER A 91 10.75 11.31 -16.85
C SER A 91 9.39 11.82 -17.33
N ILE A 92 9.25 12.02 -18.64
CA ILE A 92 7.97 12.43 -19.23
C ILE A 92 6.94 11.31 -19.09
N LEU A 93 7.30 10.07 -19.46
CA LEU A 93 6.40 8.91 -19.34
C LEU A 93 5.99 8.66 -17.89
N TYR A 94 6.95 8.74 -16.96
CA TYR A 94 6.67 8.58 -15.53
C TYR A 94 5.74 9.66 -14.99
N GLY A 95 5.99 10.91 -15.33
CA GLY A 95 5.14 12.03 -14.95
C GLY A 95 3.73 11.96 -15.54
N THR A 96 3.61 11.52 -16.80
CA THR A 96 2.32 11.30 -17.45
C THR A 96 1.51 10.23 -16.74
N GLY A 97 2.12 9.11 -16.32
CA GLY A 97 1.45 8.07 -15.55
C GLY A 97 0.91 8.57 -14.22
N ILE A 98 1.73 9.33 -13.47
CA ILE A 98 1.30 9.97 -12.22
C ILE A 98 0.13 10.93 -12.48
N PHE A 99 0.25 11.80 -13.50
CA PHE A 99 -0.78 12.77 -13.82
C PHE A 99 -2.14 12.11 -14.15
N VAL A 100 -2.13 11.07 -14.99
CA VAL A 100 -3.34 10.32 -15.36
C VAL A 100 -3.99 9.70 -14.12
N LEU A 101 -3.21 9.05 -13.25
CA LEU A 101 -3.75 8.46 -12.02
C LEU A 101 -4.30 9.51 -11.07
N CYS A 102 -3.64 10.65 -10.90
CA CYS A 102 -4.16 11.76 -10.10
C CYS A 102 -5.51 12.25 -10.64
N MET A 103 -5.63 12.43 -11.96
CA MET A 103 -6.90 12.83 -12.58
C MET A 103 -8.02 11.81 -12.35
N LEU A 104 -7.71 10.51 -12.43
CA LEU A 104 -8.67 9.46 -12.12
C LEU A 104 -9.13 9.53 -10.65
N ARG A 105 -8.22 9.77 -9.70
CA ARG A 105 -8.58 9.92 -8.27
C ARG A 105 -9.41 11.17 -8.00
N ILE A 106 -9.07 12.29 -8.63
CA ILE A 106 -9.88 13.51 -8.54
C ILE A 106 -11.30 13.27 -9.06
N ARG A 107 -11.43 12.59 -10.21
CA ARG A 107 -12.74 12.19 -10.75
C ARG A 107 -13.54 11.32 -9.75
N ASP A 108 -12.89 10.35 -9.10
CA ASP A 108 -13.56 9.45 -8.15
C ASP A 108 -14.01 10.22 -6.89
N LEU A 109 -13.19 11.15 -6.39
CA LEU A 109 -13.58 12.07 -5.31
C LEU A 109 -14.76 12.97 -5.69
N PHE A 110 -14.77 13.45 -6.93
CA PHE A 110 -15.89 14.26 -7.43
C PHE A 110 -17.20 13.47 -7.48
N LYS A 111 -17.15 12.17 -7.85
CA LYS A 111 -18.33 11.28 -7.76
C LYS A 111 -18.84 11.15 -6.33
N ILE A 112 -17.96 10.95 -5.35
CA ILE A 112 -18.33 10.87 -3.92
C ILE A 112 -19.00 12.19 -3.48
N PHE A 113 -18.45 13.32 -3.89
CA PHE A 113 -19.07 14.64 -3.63
C PHE A 113 -20.47 14.75 -4.23
N LEU A 114 -20.67 14.28 -5.47
CA LEU A 114 -21.99 14.29 -6.12
C LEU A 114 -23.01 13.38 -5.39
N PHE A 115 -22.58 12.16 -4.97
CA PHE A 115 -23.44 11.27 -4.18
C PHE A 115 -23.86 11.94 -2.87
N LYS A 116 -22.92 12.59 -2.18
CA LYS A 116 -23.22 13.32 -0.95
C LYS A 116 -24.23 14.45 -1.18
N ARG A 117 -24.12 15.15 -2.30
CA ARG A 117 -25.01 16.29 -2.62
C ARG A 117 -26.43 15.85 -3.00
N LYS A 118 -26.57 14.65 -3.56
CA LYS A 118 -27.87 14.11 -4.02
C LYS A 118 -28.59 13.29 -2.96
N GLY A 119 -27.90 12.79 -1.94
CA GLY A 119 -28.43 11.90 -0.94
C GLY A 119 -29.18 12.60 0.18
N LEU A 120 -30.03 11.82 0.86
CA LEU A 120 -30.66 12.23 2.12
C LEU A 120 -29.67 12.06 3.26
N VAL A 121 -29.33 13.13 3.94
CA VAL A 121 -28.31 13.17 4.99
C VAL A 121 -28.96 13.13 6.36
N THR A 122 -28.61 12.12 7.16
CA THR A 122 -28.94 12.03 8.59
C THR A 122 -27.66 12.16 9.40
N GLU A 123 -27.61 13.11 10.31
CA GLU A 123 -26.41 13.36 11.11
C GLU A 123 -26.44 12.59 12.45
N PHE A 124 -25.37 11.87 12.73
CA PHE A 124 -25.09 11.22 14.01
C PHE A 124 -23.80 11.81 14.61
N PRO A 125 -23.60 11.72 15.94
CA PRO A 125 -22.40 12.29 16.58
C PRO A 125 -21.06 11.77 16.00
N GLU A 126 -21.02 10.50 15.60
CA GLU A 126 -19.80 9.84 15.14
C GLU A 126 -19.66 9.83 13.60
N TYR A 127 -20.77 9.88 12.86
CA TYR A 127 -20.81 9.76 11.39
C TYR A 127 -22.01 10.47 10.79
N LYS A 128 -21.99 10.66 9.46
CA LYS A 128 -23.14 11.14 8.69
C LYS A 128 -23.60 9.99 7.78
N LEU A 129 -24.88 9.63 7.91
CA LEU A 129 -25.51 8.65 7.04
C LEU A 129 -26.10 9.35 5.82
N ILE A 130 -25.80 8.86 4.65
CA ILE A 130 -26.23 9.41 3.36
C ILE A 130 -26.91 8.29 2.57
N GLU A 131 -28.23 8.38 2.45
CA GLU A 131 -28.99 7.44 1.66
C GLU A 131 -29.13 7.99 0.23
N THR A 132 -28.60 7.26 -0.75
CA THR A 132 -28.52 7.71 -2.12
C THR A 132 -28.48 6.51 -3.08
N ASP A 133 -28.67 6.75 -4.37
CA ASP A 133 -28.60 5.72 -5.40
C ASP A 133 -27.13 5.31 -5.66
N VAL A 134 -26.61 4.46 -4.80
CA VAL A 134 -25.28 3.84 -4.93
C VAL A 134 -25.42 2.33 -5.12
N PRO A 135 -24.53 1.70 -5.93
CA PRO A 135 -24.62 0.28 -6.24
C PRO A 135 -24.30 -0.62 -5.04
N SER A 136 -23.55 -0.11 -4.08
CA SER A 136 -23.15 -0.83 -2.87
C SER A 136 -22.87 0.16 -1.74
N PRO A 137 -23.02 -0.26 -0.46
CA PRO A 137 -22.61 0.53 0.69
C PRO A 137 -21.10 0.81 0.63
N PHE A 138 -20.72 1.95 1.13
CA PHE A 138 -19.31 2.29 1.37
C PHE A 138 -19.20 3.45 2.35
N SER A 139 -18.04 3.59 2.97
CA SER A 139 -17.71 4.71 3.85
C SER A 139 -16.54 5.53 3.31
N PHE A 140 -16.61 6.86 3.51
CA PHE A 140 -15.54 7.78 3.16
C PHE A 140 -15.45 8.92 4.16
N GLY A 141 -14.32 9.06 4.85
CA GLY A 141 -14.18 9.98 5.96
C GLY A 141 -15.17 9.66 7.08
N ARG A 142 -15.99 10.62 7.45
CA ARG A 142 -17.09 10.43 8.41
C ARG A 142 -18.45 10.17 7.74
N ASN A 143 -18.49 9.97 6.43
CA ASN A 143 -19.74 9.74 5.71
C ASN A 143 -19.88 8.25 5.39
N ILE A 144 -21.07 7.70 5.66
CA ILE A 144 -21.50 6.36 5.28
C ILE A 144 -22.56 6.50 4.21
N PHE A 145 -22.36 5.87 3.06
CA PHE A 145 -23.29 5.88 1.94
C PHE A 145 -24.01 4.54 1.88
N LEU A 146 -25.34 4.56 1.95
CA LEU A 146 -26.18 3.36 1.84
C LEU A 146 -27.09 3.45 0.61
N PRO A 147 -27.30 2.31 -0.09
CA PRO A 147 -28.34 2.21 -1.11
C PRO A 147 -29.72 2.44 -0.53
N ILE A 148 -30.58 3.09 -1.32
CA ILE A 148 -32.01 3.24 -1.00
C ILE A 148 -32.70 1.86 -1.10
N GLY A 149 -33.58 1.52 -0.16
CA GLY A 149 -34.39 0.32 -0.23
C GLY A 149 -33.76 -0.96 0.34
N LEU A 150 -32.75 -0.85 1.19
CA LEU A 150 -32.27 -2.00 1.98
C LEU A 150 -33.33 -2.43 2.99
N GLU A 151 -33.49 -3.75 3.17
CA GLU A 151 -34.34 -4.30 4.23
C GLU A 151 -33.74 -3.96 5.61
N GLU A 152 -34.60 -3.70 6.60
CA GLU A 152 -34.17 -3.14 7.90
C GLU A 152 -33.09 -4.02 8.58
N TYR A 153 -33.23 -5.33 8.57
CA TYR A 153 -32.24 -6.23 9.20
C TYR A 153 -30.90 -6.24 8.47
N GLU A 154 -30.90 -6.09 7.14
CA GLU A 154 -29.67 -5.96 6.34
C GLU A 154 -29.03 -4.60 6.56
N ARG A 155 -29.87 -3.54 6.59
CA ARG A 155 -29.47 -2.16 6.80
C ARG A 155 -28.68 -2.00 8.10
N GLU A 156 -29.18 -2.56 9.19
CA GLU A 156 -28.51 -2.48 10.49
C GLU A 156 -27.14 -3.17 10.48
N SER A 157 -27.08 -4.37 9.91
CA SER A 157 -25.83 -5.14 9.80
C SER A 157 -24.78 -4.45 8.93
N VAL A 158 -25.20 -3.93 7.79
CA VAL A 158 -24.34 -3.20 6.85
C VAL A 158 -23.90 -1.89 7.46
N LEU A 159 -24.79 -1.13 8.10
CA LEU A 159 -24.47 0.10 8.77
C LEU A 159 -23.41 -0.11 9.87
N TYR A 160 -23.55 -1.19 10.64
CA TYR A 160 -22.57 -1.52 11.67
C TYR A 160 -21.18 -1.79 11.07
N HIS A 161 -21.11 -2.57 9.99
CA HIS A 161 -19.88 -2.83 9.25
C HIS A 161 -19.22 -1.53 8.77
N GLU A 162 -19.97 -0.64 8.13
CA GLU A 162 -19.46 0.66 7.63
C GLU A 162 -19.02 1.61 8.76
N ARG A 163 -19.70 1.55 9.91
CA ARG A 163 -19.27 2.32 11.10
C ARG A 163 -17.88 1.92 11.58
N ILE A 164 -17.48 0.66 11.45
CA ILE A 164 -16.14 0.22 11.82
C ILE A 164 -15.09 0.88 10.91
N HIS A 165 -15.34 0.96 9.60
CA HIS A 165 -14.44 1.66 8.68
C HIS A 165 -14.27 3.13 9.06
N VAL A 166 -15.36 3.81 9.44
CA VAL A 166 -15.31 5.20 9.90
C VAL A 166 -14.55 5.30 11.22
N LYS A 167 -14.88 4.48 12.21
CA LYS A 167 -14.27 4.50 13.55
C LYS A 167 -12.77 4.21 13.51
N GLN A 168 -12.34 3.28 12.66
CA GLN A 168 -10.93 2.91 12.51
C GLN A 168 -10.18 3.80 11.51
N CYS A 169 -10.84 4.79 10.91
CA CYS A 169 -10.27 5.71 9.92
C CYS A 169 -9.59 5.00 8.74
N HIS A 170 -10.17 3.89 8.25
CA HIS A 170 -9.60 3.09 7.16
C HIS A 170 -9.37 3.92 5.88
N TYR A 171 -10.13 5.00 5.68
CA TYR A 171 -9.94 5.90 4.56
C TYR A 171 -8.54 6.57 4.54
N LEU A 172 -7.95 6.87 5.72
CA LEU A 172 -6.59 7.44 5.79
C LEU A 172 -5.53 6.45 5.33
N ASP A 173 -5.67 5.18 5.73
CA ASP A 173 -4.77 4.12 5.29
C ASP A 173 -4.83 3.96 3.76
N LEU A 174 -6.05 4.01 3.20
CA LEU A 174 -6.26 3.91 1.75
C LEU A 174 -5.69 5.12 1.01
N TRP A 175 -5.82 6.32 1.55
CA TRP A 175 -5.20 7.52 0.96
C TRP A 175 -3.69 7.42 0.90
N PHE A 176 -3.07 6.98 2.01
CA PHE A 176 -1.63 6.74 2.04
C PHE A 176 -1.20 5.67 1.05
N CYS A 177 -2.00 4.60 0.95
CA CYS A 177 -1.75 3.52 -0.01
C CYS A 177 -1.96 3.96 -1.47
N GLU A 178 -2.92 4.84 -1.75
CA GLU A 178 -3.10 5.44 -3.08
C GLU A 178 -1.89 6.26 -3.50
N LEU A 179 -1.36 7.11 -2.61
CA LEU A 179 -0.13 7.85 -2.87
C LEU A 179 1.03 6.89 -3.20
N PHE A 180 1.17 5.80 -2.43
CA PHE A 180 2.15 4.75 -2.68
C PHE A 180 1.99 4.12 -4.06
N CYS A 181 0.75 3.77 -4.47
CA CYS A 181 0.47 3.20 -5.78
C CYS A 181 0.67 4.21 -6.91
N ILE A 182 0.34 5.50 -6.73
CA ILE A 182 0.57 6.55 -7.73
C ILE A 182 2.06 6.73 -8.00
N LEU A 183 2.90 6.72 -6.96
CA LEU A 183 4.36 6.83 -7.13
C LEU A 183 4.99 5.59 -7.74
N GLN A 184 4.38 4.44 -7.54
CA GLN A 184 4.84 3.15 -8.10
C GLN A 184 3.83 2.56 -9.10
N TRP A 185 3.18 3.41 -9.90
CA TRP A 185 2.07 3.00 -10.77
C TRP A 185 2.40 1.83 -11.69
N PHE A 186 3.63 1.73 -12.13
CA PHE A 186 4.16 0.66 -12.98
C PHE A 186 4.53 -0.62 -12.23
N ASN A 187 4.53 -0.60 -10.88
CA ASN A 187 4.90 -1.74 -10.05
C ASN A 187 3.65 -2.56 -9.64
N PRO A 188 3.44 -3.77 -10.18
CA PRO A 188 2.26 -4.57 -9.85
C PRO A 188 2.22 -5.00 -8.38
N PHE A 189 3.36 -5.03 -7.69
CA PHE A 189 3.41 -5.39 -6.28
C PHE A 189 2.86 -4.28 -5.37
N ALA A 190 2.95 -3.01 -5.76
CA ALA A 190 2.31 -1.92 -5.06
C ALA A 190 0.77 -2.08 -5.07
N TRP A 191 0.19 -2.48 -6.19
CA TRP A 191 -1.23 -2.75 -6.33
C TRP A 191 -1.68 -3.99 -5.53
N LYS A 192 -0.86 -5.05 -5.50
CA LYS A 192 -1.10 -6.22 -4.63
C LYS A 192 -1.02 -5.86 -3.15
N TYR A 193 -0.13 -4.96 -2.80
CA TYR A 193 0.00 -4.43 -1.43
C TYR A 193 -1.26 -3.68 -1.00
N LYS A 194 -1.78 -2.81 -1.87
CA LYS A 194 -3.06 -2.14 -1.68
C LYS A 194 -4.21 -3.13 -1.51
N GLN A 195 -4.29 -4.15 -2.36
CA GLN A 195 -5.31 -5.19 -2.24
C GLN A 195 -5.24 -5.90 -0.89
N ALA A 196 -4.03 -6.25 -0.42
CA ALA A 196 -3.84 -6.88 0.87
C ALA A 196 -4.30 -6.00 2.04
N LEU A 197 -4.07 -4.68 1.97
CA LEU A 197 -4.55 -3.72 2.96
C LEU A 197 -6.08 -3.62 2.96
N MET A 198 -6.69 -3.53 1.78
CA MET A 198 -8.15 -3.50 1.63
C MET A 198 -8.79 -4.79 2.18
N GLU A 199 -8.27 -5.97 1.81
CA GLU A 199 -8.73 -7.26 2.35
C GLU A 199 -8.66 -7.29 3.88
N ASN A 200 -7.58 -6.77 4.46
CA ASN A 200 -7.41 -6.72 5.91
C ASN A 200 -8.40 -5.77 6.60
N HIS A 201 -8.74 -4.64 5.96
CA HIS A 201 -9.79 -3.73 6.47
C HIS A 201 -11.15 -4.41 6.50
N GLU A 202 -11.48 -5.19 5.45
CA GLU A 202 -12.70 -5.98 5.43
C GLU A 202 -12.74 -7.02 6.57
N PHE A 203 -11.62 -7.72 6.82
CA PHE A 203 -11.55 -8.68 7.93
C PHE A 203 -11.73 -8.02 9.30
N LEU A 204 -11.19 -6.82 9.51
CA LEU A 204 -11.39 -6.04 10.75
C LEU A 204 -12.85 -5.64 10.94
N ALA A 205 -13.50 -5.17 9.87
CA ALA A 205 -14.89 -4.77 9.92
C ALA A 205 -15.82 -5.97 10.11
N ASP A 206 -15.54 -7.08 9.41
CA ASP A 206 -16.28 -8.34 9.53
C ASP A 206 -16.15 -8.96 10.93
N GLU A 207 -14.95 -8.95 11.50
CA GLU A 207 -14.72 -9.46 12.86
C GLU A 207 -15.56 -8.67 13.88
N ALA A 208 -15.50 -7.34 13.82
CA ALA A 208 -16.24 -6.49 14.75
C ALA A 208 -17.77 -6.64 14.56
N ALA A 209 -18.25 -6.68 13.32
CA ALA A 209 -19.67 -6.85 13.02
C ALA A 209 -20.18 -8.22 13.50
N SER A 210 -19.43 -9.29 13.24
CA SER A 210 -19.80 -10.65 13.66
C SER A 210 -19.81 -10.83 15.19
N GLN A 211 -18.97 -10.11 15.92
CA GLN A 211 -18.98 -10.13 17.40
C GLN A 211 -20.21 -9.45 17.98
N THR A 212 -20.78 -8.46 17.33
CA THR A 212 -21.93 -7.70 17.81
C THR A 212 -23.25 -8.33 17.40
N ILE A 213 -23.37 -8.74 16.14
CA ILE A 213 -24.62 -9.25 15.55
C ILE A 213 -24.77 -10.77 15.78
N GLY A 214 -23.65 -11.44 16.02
CA GLY A 214 -23.56 -12.89 16.05
C GLY A 214 -23.09 -13.46 14.71
N LEU A 215 -22.14 -14.39 14.77
CA LEU A 215 -21.48 -14.94 13.58
C LEU A 215 -22.45 -15.58 12.57
N PRO A 216 -23.44 -16.44 12.95
CA PRO A 216 -24.34 -17.06 11.98
C PRO A 216 -25.21 -16.03 11.23
N THR A 217 -25.78 -15.08 11.99
CA THR A 217 -26.64 -14.02 11.43
C THR A 217 -25.86 -13.13 10.47
N TYR A 218 -24.67 -12.69 10.89
CA TYR A 218 -23.81 -11.86 10.05
C TYR A 218 -23.38 -12.58 8.76
N GLN A 219 -23.03 -13.86 8.83
CA GLN A 219 -22.68 -14.66 7.65
C GLN A 219 -23.86 -14.78 6.68
N GLN A 220 -25.08 -14.94 7.19
CA GLN A 220 -26.28 -15.00 6.36
C GLN A 220 -26.53 -13.67 5.65
N VAL A 221 -26.45 -12.54 6.36
CA VAL A 221 -26.59 -11.21 5.76
C VAL A 221 -25.54 -10.97 4.68
N LEU A 222 -24.27 -11.25 4.99
CA LEU A 222 -23.16 -11.08 4.05
C LEU A 222 -23.36 -11.93 2.79
N THR A 223 -23.84 -13.16 2.95
CA THR A 223 -24.09 -14.09 1.83
C THR A 223 -25.28 -13.63 0.99
N ASN A 224 -26.38 -13.24 1.62
CA ASN A 224 -27.58 -12.74 0.93
C ASN A 224 -27.28 -11.47 0.14
N TYR A 225 -26.59 -10.51 0.78
CA TYR A 225 -26.18 -9.28 0.14
C TYR A 225 -25.30 -9.55 -1.09
N TRP A 226 -24.34 -10.47 -0.96
CA TRP A 226 -23.48 -10.87 -2.05
C TRP A 226 -24.23 -11.56 -3.20
N LEU A 227 -25.18 -12.47 -2.90
CA LEU A 227 -25.97 -13.16 -3.93
C LEU A 227 -26.82 -12.18 -4.73
N ARG A 228 -27.44 -11.18 -4.08
CA ARG A 228 -28.22 -10.13 -4.76
C ARG A 228 -27.36 -9.28 -5.69
N GLY A 229 -26.17 -8.86 -5.24
CA GLY A 229 -25.24 -8.05 -6.04
C GLY A 229 -24.68 -8.79 -7.26
N ASN A 230 -24.52 -10.12 -7.20
CA ASN A 230 -23.91 -10.91 -8.27
C ASN A 230 -24.88 -11.34 -9.38
N ILE A 231 -26.20 -11.26 -9.18
CA ILE A 231 -27.17 -11.53 -10.26
C ILE A 231 -26.98 -10.54 -11.43
N THR A 232 -26.49 -9.33 -11.13
CA THR A 232 -26.20 -8.30 -12.13
C THR A 232 -24.76 -8.30 -12.65
N ASN A 233 -23.83 -8.99 -11.99
CA ASN A 233 -22.38 -8.94 -12.25
C ASN A 233 -21.75 -10.32 -12.49
N LEU A 234 -22.31 -11.12 -13.41
CA LEU A 234 -21.71 -12.40 -13.86
C LEU A 234 -20.30 -12.29 -14.47
N ILE A 235 -19.72 -11.09 -14.52
CA ILE A 235 -18.51 -10.78 -15.31
C ILE A 235 -17.24 -10.57 -14.44
N HIS A 236 -17.32 -10.56 -13.11
CA HIS A 236 -16.14 -10.29 -12.27
C HIS A 236 -15.73 -11.46 -11.35
N PRO A 237 -14.94 -12.43 -11.85
CA PRO A 237 -14.45 -13.56 -11.04
C PRO A 237 -13.58 -13.13 -9.84
N PHE A 238 -12.97 -11.95 -9.88
CA PHE A 238 -12.15 -11.42 -8.77
C PHE A 238 -12.98 -11.00 -7.56
N ALA A 239 -14.18 -10.45 -7.75
CA ALA A 239 -15.07 -10.10 -6.64
C ALA A 239 -15.54 -11.34 -5.87
N TYR A 240 -15.76 -12.46 -6.57
CA TYR A 240 -16.11 -13.74 -6.00
C TYR A 240 -15.06 -14.28 -5.04
N SER A 241 -13.78 -14.22 -5.43
CA SER A 241 -12.67 -14.75 -4.62
C SER A 241 -12.53 -13.98 -3.29
N THR A 242 -12.71 -12.67 -3.30
CA THR A 242 -12.59 -11.84 -2.08
C THR A 242 -13.67 -12.15 -1.07
N GLN A 243 -14.92 -12.35 -1.50
CA GLN A 243 -16.04 -12.70 -0.60
C GLN A 243 -15.86 -14.07 0.05
N LEU A 244 -15.42 -15.08 -0.71
CA LEU A 244 -15.12 -16.40 -0.16
C LEU A 244 -13.99 -16.35 0.87
N ILE A 245 -12.97 -15.51 0.64
CA ILE A 245 -11.88 -15.31 1.59
C ILE A 245 -12.42 -14.70 2.89
N ARG A 246 -13.29 -13.67 2.83
CA ARG A 246 -13.94 -13.06 4.00
C ARG A 246 -14.69 -14.12 4.84
N LEU A 247 -15.57 -14.90 4.22
CA LEU A 247 -16.30 -15.98 4.90
C LEU A 247 -15.37 -17.02 5.52
N SER A 248 -14.29 -17.38 4.82
CA SER A 248 -13.32 -18.35 5.33
C SER A 248 -12.54 -17.81 6.53
N MET A 249 -12.21 -16.51 6.53
CA MET A 249 -11.47 -15.87 7.63
C MET A 249 -12.34 -15.73 8.89
N LEU A 250 -13.63 -15.44 8.75
CA LEU A 250 -14.58 -15.42 9.87
C LEU A 250 -14.69 -16.76 10.62
N ARG A 251 -14.45 -17.88 9.94
CA ARG A 251 -14.52 -19.25 10.51
C ARG A 251 -13.21 -19.71 11.14
N LYS A 252 -12.09 -19.02 10.86
CA LYS A 252 -10.79 -19.42 11.39
C LYS A 252 -10.67 -19.16 12.89
N LYS A 253 -10.03 -20.10 13.58
CA LYS A 253 -9.60 -19.87 14.98
C LYS A 253 -8.60 -18.72 15.04
N LYS A 254 -8.72 -17.90 16.08
CA LYS A 254 -7.78 -16.78 16.28
C LYS A 254 -6.36 -17.31 16.45
N THR A 255 -5.44 -16.75 15.68
CA THR A 255 -4.00 -16.98 15.85
C THR A 255 -3.48 -15.92 16.81
N PHE A 256 -2.84 -16.34 17.90
CA PHE A 256 -2.25 -15.40 18.84
C PHE A 256 -1.03 -14.69 18.25
N PHE A 257 -0.83 -13.46 18.70
CA PHE A 257 0.39 -12.70 18.41
C PHE A 257 1.64 -13.55 18.66
N SER A 258 2.49 -13.68 17.65
CA SER A 258 3.78 -14.34 17.80
C SER A 258 4.89 -13.29 17.68
N PRO A 259 5.54 -12.93 18.79
CA PRO A 259 6.65 -11.96 18.75
C PRO A 259 7.79 -12.41 17.85
N LYS A 260 7.96 -13.72 17.67
CA LYS A 260 8.93 -14.31 16.73
C LYS A 260 8.69 -13.86 15.28
N ARG A 261 7.42 -13.77 14.84
CA ARG A 261 7.09 -13.31 13.48
C ARG A 261 7.49 -11.86 13.28
N SER A 262 7.19 -10.99 14.25
CA SER A 262 7.55 -9.57 14.18
C SER A 262 9.07 -9.37 14.17
N LEU A 263 9.82 -10.15 14.96
CA LEU A 263 11.28 -10.11 14.94
C LEU A 263 11.85 -10.58 13.60
N ILE A 264 11.32 -11.66 13.03
CA ILE A 264 11.75 -12.16 11.72
C ILE A 264 11.46 -11.09 10.63
N THR A 265 10.30 -10.43 10.72
CA THR A 265 9.94 -9.34 9.79
C THR A 265 10.93 -8.18 9.89
N LEU A 266 11.21 -7.74 11.09
CA LEU A 266 12.15 -6.65 11.33
C LEU A 266 13.57 -7.02 10.84
N ALA A 267 14.05 -8.21 11.20
CA ALA A 267 15.34 -8.72 10.74
C ALA A 267 15.43 -8.78 9.21
N PHE A 268 14.37 -9.26 8.56
CA PHE A 268 14.30 -9.31 7.09
C PHE A 268 14.33 -7.92 6.48
N ILE A 269 13.57 -6.96 7.01
CA ILE A 269 13.58 -5.55 6.53
C ILE A 269 14.99 -4.96 6.66
N LEU A 270 15.65 -5.13 7.81
CA LEU A 270 16.99 -4.63 8.04
C LEU A 270 18.02 -5.29 7.13
N LEU A 271 17.91 -6.59 6.86
CA LEU A 271 18.79 -7.32 5.96
C LEU A 271 18.64 -6.84 4.52
N VAL A 272 17.40 -6.73 4.02
CA VAL A 272 17.12 -6.22 2.68
C VAL A 272 17.57 -4.77 2.55
N TYR A 273 17.35 -3.95 3.58
CA TYR A 273 17.82 -2.58 3.62
C TYR A 273 19.35 -2.52 3.55
N GLY A 274 20.07 -3.25 4.40
CA GLY A 274 21.53 -3.31 4.37
C GLY A 274 22.06 -3.72 3.00
N TRP A 275 21.46 -4.74 2.39
CA TRP A 275 21.88 -5.21 1.07
C TRP A 275 21.63 -4.19 -0.05
N LEU A 276 20.51 -3.48 -0.02
CA LEU A 276 20.14 -2.52 -1.07
C LEU A 276 20.85 -1.16 -0.96
N PHE A 277 21.16 -0.72 0.26
CA PHE A 277 21.57 0.66 0.53
C PHE A 277 22.99 0.80 1.03
N ALA A 278 23.68 -0.29 1.40
CA ALA A 278 25.08 -0.25 1.79
C ALA A 278 25.98 0.21 0.63
N LYS A 279 26.79 1.23 0.87
CA LYS A 279 27.78 1.75 -0.07
C LYS A 279 29.18 1.63 0.55
N PRO A 280 30.16 1.02 -0.14
CA PRO A 280 31.53 1.00 0.33
C PRO A 280 32.16 2.40 0.20
N ILE A 281 32.78 2.90 1.26
CA ILE A 281 33.69 4.03 1.22
C ILE A 281 35.11 3.47 1.13
N VAL A 282 35.79 3.76 0.04
CA VAL A 282 37.20 3.34 -0.14
C VAL A 282 38.08 4.35 0.58
N ILE A 283 38.64 3.94 1.71
CA ILE A 283 39.67 4.72 2.39
C ILE A 283 41.01 4.41 1.69
N LYS A 284 41.60 5.44 1.05
CA LYS A 284 42.99 5.36 0.61
C LYS A 284 43.85 5.50 1.87
N LEU A 285 44.42 4.42 2.32
CA LEU A 285 45.48 4.51 3.33
C LEU A 285 46.70 5.19 2.74
N PRO A 286 47.38 6.08 3.48
CA PRO A 286 48.52 6.83 3.02
C PRO A 286 49.69 5.95 2.63
#